data_e6856cf93d4a7251f9e42979efb6aecc
#
_entry.id   e6856cf93d4a7251f9e42979efb6aecc
#
_cell.length_a   1.000
_cell.length_b   1.000
_cell.length_c   1.000
_cell.angle_alpha   90.00
_cell.angle_beta   90.00
_cell.angle_gamma   90.00
#
_symmetry.space_group_name_H-M   'P 1'
#
loop_
_entity.id
_entity.type
_entity.pdbx_description
1 polymer ?
#
loop_
_entity_poly.entity_id
_entity_poly.type
_entity_poly.pdbx_seq_one_letter_code
_entity_poly.pdbx_strand_id
1 'polypeptide(L)'
;MSQPTGTAKKKILIIDDEKHVVTYLETLLQDNGYDTISASDGKVAMEKVKSERPDLVCLDITMPVQSGIRFYRDLKENPQFTSIPVIVVTAVTGFGGDPEPFEKFISSRKQVPPPEGFFSKPIDRDVFLETVKKILS
;
A
#
# COMPACT_ATOMS: atom_id res chain seq x y z
N MET A 1 7.92 21.30 20.56
CA MET A 1 7.29 21.04 20.28
C MET A 1 6.70 20.55 20.10
N SER A 2 6.54 20.81 20.11
CA SER A 2 5.77 20.51 19.96
C SER A 2 5.23 20.10 19.53
N GLN A 3 5.05 19.57 19.54
CA GLN A 3 4.35 19.26 18.97
C GLN A 3 3.29 19.37 18.84
N PRO A 4 3.23 19.53 18.28
CA PRO A 4 1.92 19.85 18.29
C PRO A 4 1.07 18.71 18.15
N THR A 5 0.17 18.79 18.85
CA THR A 5 -0.92 17.99 18.81
C THR A 5 -1.49 17.96 17.47
N GLY A 6 -1.87 16.83 17.02
CA GLY A 6 -2.38 16.67 15.71
C GLY A 6 -1.31 16.61 14.67
N THR A 7 -0.08 16.73 15.12
CA THR A 7 1.02 16.63 14.20
C THR A 7 1.66 15.27 14.23
N ALA A 8 0.96 14.30 14.77
CA ALA A 8 1.42 12.92 14.66
C ALA A 8 1.57 12.58 13.18
N LYS A 9 2.70 12.00 12.86
CA LYS A 9 2.99 11.64 11.46
C LYS A 9 2.01 10.59 10.99
N LYS A 10 1.63 10.69 9.73
CA LYS A 10 0.81 9.64 9.11
C LYS A 10 1.66 8.39 8.98
N LYS A 11 1.02 7.25 9.23
CA LYS A 11 1.68 5.95 9.23
C LYS A 11 1.33 5.20 7.95
N ILE A 12 2.36 4.70 7.27
CA ILE A 12 2.17 3.98 6.01
C ILE A 12 2.69 2.56 6.17
N LEU A 13 1.83 1.59 5.86
CA LEU A 13 2.21 0.18 5.86
C LEU A 13 2.69 -0.21 4.47
N ILE A 14 3.90 -0.74 4.39
CA ILE A 14 4.50 -1.19 3.13
C ILE A 14 4.50 -2.72 3.13
N ILE A 15 3.84 -3.30 2.14
CA ILE A 15 3.73 -4.76 2.01
C ILE A 15 4.51 -5.19 0.78
N ASP A 16 5.64 -5.86 0.99
CA ASP A 16 6.52 -6.29 -0.07
C ASP A 16 7.45 -7.35 0.49
N ASP A 17 7.70 -8.41 -0.27
CA ASP A 17 8.59 -9.47 0.20
C ASP A 17 10.05 -9.21 -0.14
N GLU A 18 10.36 -8.12 -0.84
CA GLU A 18 11.73 -7.76 -1.18
C GLU A 18 12.24 -6.69 -0.22
N LYS A 19 13.18 -7.05 0.63
CA LYS A 19 13.68 -6.13 1.65
C LYS A 19 14.24 -4.84 1.09
N HIS A 20 14.94 -4.89 -0.03
CA HIS A 20 15.54 -3.67 -0.57
C HIS A 20 14.47 -2.70 -1.08
N VAL A 21 13.36 -3.21 -1.58
CA VAL A 21 12.25 -2.35 -2.00
C VAL A 21 11.62 -1.71 -0.78
N VAL A 22 11.41 -2.50 0.27
CA VAL A 22 10.85 -1.98 1.53
C VAL A 22 11.76 -0.88 2.08
N THR A 23 13.05 -1.14 2.12
CA THR A 23 14.02 -0.16 2.65
C THR A 23 13.98 1.12 1.82
N TYR A 24 13.93 0.99 0.50
CA TYR A 24 13.87 2.16 -0.37
C TYR A 24 12.62 2.99 -0.08
N LEU A 25 11.46 2.34 -0.01
CA LEU A 25 10.21 3.06 0.24
C LEU A 25 10.16 3.64 1.64
N GLU A 26 10.66 2.91 2.63
CA GLU A 26 10.71 3.42 3.99
C GLU A 26 11.56 4.68 4.07
N THR A 27 12.74 4.64 3.47
CA THR A 27 13.63 5.79 3.48
C THR A 27 12.98 6.98 2.80
N LEU A 28 12.40 6.74 1.62
CA LEU A 28 11.75 7.78 0.86
C LEU A 28 10.62 8.44 1.65
N LEU A 29 9.79 7.63 2.26
CA LEU A 29 8.63 8.15 2.98
C LEU A 29 9.03 8.81 4.30
N GLN A 30 9.99 8.23 5.01
CA GLN A 30 10.47 8.84 6.27
C GLN A 30 11.14 10.17 6.00
N ASP A 31 11.87 10.29 4.91
CA ASP A 31 12.51 11.54 4.53
C ASP A 31 11.48 12.63 4.22
N ASN A 32 10.27 12.22 3.93
CA ASN A 32 9.19 13.15 3.60
C ASN A 32 8.15 13.31 4.71
N GLY A 33 8.51 12.88 5.92
CA GLY A 33 7.70 13.17 7.09
C GLY A 33 6.66 12.14 7.47
N TYR A 34 6.77 10.92 6.94
CA TYR A 34 5.82 9.86 7.28
C TYR A 34 6.48 8.80 8.15
N ASP A 35 5.68 8.16 9.00
CA ASP A 35 6.13 6.96 9.70
C ASP A 35 5.84 5.75 8.83
N THR A 36 6.66 4.71 8.95
CA THR A 36 6.47 3.51 8.15
C THR A 36 6.49 2.26 9.01
N ILE A 37 5.73 1.28 8.59
CA ILE A 37 5.80 -0.09 9.10
C ILE A 37 5.78 -0.99 7.87
N SER A 38 6.22 -2.21 8.03
CA SER A 38 6.30 -3.10 6.87
C SER A 38 5.85 -4.51 7.21
N ALA A 39 5.46 -5.23 6.18
CA ALA A 39 5.08 -6.63 6.28
C ALA A 39 5.57 -7.35 5.03
N SER A 40 5.99 -8.59 5.20
CA SER A 40 6.53 -9.37 4.09
C SER A 40 5.49 -10.22 3.37
N ASP A 41 4.31 -10.35 3.94
CA ASP A 41 3.22 -11.10 3.31
C ASP A 41 1.87 -10.58 3.81
N GLY A 42 0.81 -11.10 3.21
CA GLY A 42 -0.53 -10.62 3.52
C GLY A 42 -1.01 -10.95 4.92
N LYS A 43 -0.56 -12.05 5.48
CA LYS A 43 -0.98 -12.43 6.83
C LYS A 43 -0.39 -11.48 7.87
N VAL A 44 0.91 -11.24 7.78
CA VAL A 44 1.57 -10.29 8.67
C VAL A 44 1.00 -8.91 8.47
N ALA A 45 0.71 -8.55 7.22
CA ALA A 45 0.14 -7.26 6.90
C ALA A 45 -1.21 -7.05 7.60
N MET A 46 -2.07 -8.07 7.55
CA MET A 46 -3.38 -7.93 8.19
C MET A 46 -3.24 -7.79 9.71
N GLU A 47 -2.30 -8.51 10.31
CA GLU A 47 -2.04 -8.36 11.73
C GLU A 47 -1.61 -6.93 12.07
N LYS A 48 -0.76 -6.35 11.22
CA LYS A 48 -0.29 -4.98 11.43
C LYS A 48 -1.39 -3.95 11.20
N VAL A 49 -2.28 -4.20 10.25
CA VAL A 49 -3.44 -3.33 10.06
C VAL A 49 -4.26 -3.28 11.34
N LYS A 50 -4.49 -4.43 11.95
CA LYS A 50 -5.29 -4.50 13.16
C LYS A 50 -4.62 -3.83 14.35
N SER A 51 -3.32 -4.01 14.50
CA SER A 51 -2.61 -3.50 15.67
C SER A 51 -2.15 -2.06 15.51
N GLU A 52 -1.80 -1.64 14.30
CA GLU A 52 -1.18 -0.34 14.06
C GLU A 52 -2.11 0.67 13.41
N ARG A 53 -3.15 0.22 12.75
CA ARG A 53 -4.12 1.09 12.07
C ARG A 53 -3.45 2.12 11.18
N PRO A 54 -2.76 1.68 10.11
CA PRO A 54 -2.06 2.63 9.24
C PRO A 54 -3.03 3.57 8.53
N ASP A 55 -2.52 4.72 8.13
CA ASP A 55 -3.30 5.71 7.39
C ASP A 55 -3.30 5.45 5.89
N LEU A 56 -2.37 4.63 5.41
CA LEU A 56 -2.24 4.27 4.01
C LEU A 56 -1.53 2.93 3.92
N VAL A 57 -1.93 2.11 2.96
CA VAL A 57 -1.26 0.85 2.67
C VAL A 57 -0.64 0.93 1.29
N CYS A 58 0.64 0.57 1.18
CA CYS A 58 1.34 0.44 -0.08
C CYS A 58 1.53 -1.04 -0.33
N LEU A 59 0.79 -1.60 -1.27
CA LEU A 59 0.72 -3.05 -1.50
C LEU A 59 1.43 -3.42 -2.79
N ASP A 60 2.47 -4.24 -2.66
CA ASP A 60 3.18 -4.77 -3.82
C ASP A 60 2.55 -6.10 -4.23
N ILE A 61 2.04 -6.17 -5.44
CA ILE A 61 1.44 -7.38 -5.95
C ILE A 61 2.40 -8.22 -6.80
N THR A 62 3.70 -7.91 -6.77
CA THR A 62 4.70 -8.79 -7.36
C THR A 62 4.99 -9.99 -6.46
N MET A 63 4.56 -9.94 -5.20
CA MET A 63 4.46 -11.13 -4.37
C MET A 63 3.51 -12.11 -5.08
N PRO A 64 3.41 -13.36 -4.59
CA PRO A 64 2.39 -14.24 -5.15
C PRO A 64 1.07 -13.48 -5.27
N VAL A 65 0.60 -13.32 -6.49
CA VAL A 65 -0.54 -12.44 -6.81
C VAL A 65 -1.74 -12.73 -5.93
N GLN A 66 -1.98 -14.02 -5.65
CA GLN A 66 -3.12 -14.41 -4.83
C GLN A 66 -3.05 -13.83 -3.42
N SER A 67 -1.84 -13.72 -2.85
CA SER A 67 -1.68 -13.15 -1.51
C SER A 67 -2.04 -11.68 -1.49
N GLY A 68 -1.61 -10.94 -2.50
CA GLY A 68 -1.92 -9.52 -2.60
C GLY A 68 -3.40 -9.27 -2.80
N ILE A 69 -4.01 -10.04 -3.69
CA ILE A 69 -5.43 -9.92 -3.98
C ILE A 69 -6.26 -10.29 -2.75
N ARG A 70 -5.88 -11.37 -2.07
CA ARG A 70 -6.60 -11.79 -0.86
C ARG A 70 -6.52 -10.72 0.23
N PHE A 71 -5.34 -10.17 0.44
CA PHE A 71 -5.17 -9.12 1.43
C PHE A 71 -6.04 -7.91 1.09
N TYR A 72 -6.02 -7.48 -0.18
CA TYR A 72 -6.80 -6.33 -0.62
C TYR A 72 -8.29 -6.57 -0.38
N ARG A 73 -8.76 -7.74 -0.78
CA ARG A 73 -10.16 -8.08 -0.60
C ARG A 73 -10.54 -8.10 0.88
N ASP A 74 -9.73 -8.76 1.71
CA ASP A 74 -10.03 -8.86 3.13
C ASP A 74 -10.07 -7.49 3.79
N LEU A 75 -9.14 -6.62 3.39
CA LEU A 75 -9.10 -5.26 3.91
C LEU A 75 -10.35 -4.48 3.54
N LYS A 76 -10.72 -4.53 2.27
CA LYS A 76 -11.85 -3.73 1.78
C LYS A 76 -13.20 -4.28 2.18
N GLU A 77 -13.28 -5.57 2.45
CA GLU A 77 -14.54 -6.16 2.91
C GLU A 77 -14.74 -6.02 4.41
N ASN A 78 -13.74 -5.57 5.13
CA ASN A 78 -13.85 -5.39 6.57
C ASN A 78 -14.33 -3.96 6.87
N PRO A 79 -15.49 -3.80 7.51
CA PRO A 79 -16.03 -2.45 7.79
C PRO A 79 -15.08 -1.58 8.60
N GLN A 80 -14.23 -2.17 9.42
CA GLN A 80 -13.30 -1.39 10.24
C GLN A 80 -12.13 -0.84 9.44
N PHE A 81 -11.82 -1.44 8.30
CA PHE A 81 -10.61 -1.09 7.55
C PHE A 81 -10.89 -0.65 6.12
N THR A 82 -12.13 -0.75 5.68
CA THR A 82 -12.48 -0.47 4.29
C THR A 82 -12.13 0.96 3.85
N SER A 83 -12.05 1.87 4.79
CA SER A 83 -11.74 3.27 4.48
C SER A 83 -10.23 3.55 4.36
N ILE A 84 -9.39 2.58 4.71
CA ILE A 84 -7.94 2.79 4.60
C ILE A 84 -7.57 2.80 3.13
N PRO A 85 -6.97 3.90 2.63
CA PRO A 85 -6.59 3.94 1.22
C PRO A 85 -5.43 3.02 0.90
N VAL A 86 -5.40 2.51 -0.32
CA VAL A 86 -4.37 1.58 -0.77
C VAL A 86 -3.78 2.07 -2.08
N ILE A 87 -2.45 2.09 -2.14
CA ILE A 87 -1.72 2.27 -3.40
C ILE A 87 -1.16 0.91 -3.76
N VAL A 88 -1.42 0.47 -4.99
CA VAL A 88 -0.92 -0.80 -5.48
C VAL A 88 0.32 -0.56 -6.33
N VAL A 89 1.36 -1.35 -6.09
CA VAL A 89 2.61 -1.28 -6.86
C VAL A 89 2.84 -2.64 -7.50
N THR A 90 3.24 -2.65 -8.77
CA THR A 90 3.47 -3.89 -9.48
C THR A 90 4.71 -3.77 -10.36
N ALA A 91 5.38 -4.88 -10.62
CA ALA A 91 6.53 -4.88 -11.51
C ALA A 91 6.07 -4.79 -12.97
N VAL A 92 6.81 -4.04 -13.76
CA VAL A 92 6.56 -3.96 -15.20
C VAL A 92 7.53 -4.88 -15.88
N THR A 93 7.20 -6.15 -15.95
CA THR A 93 8.04 -7.09 -16.64
C THR A 93 7.14 -8.10 -17.31
N GLY A 94 7.71 -8.76 -18.25
CA GLY A 94 7.03 -9.60 -19.16
C GLY A 94 5.83 -10.34 -18.64
N PHE A 95 5.86 -10.95 -17.51
CA PHE A 95 4.65 -11.57 -17.02
C PHE A 95 4.32 -11.25 -15.61
N GLY A 96 5.20 -10.94 -14.82
CA GLY A 96 4.89 -10.70 -13.43
C GLY A 96 4.36 -9.32 -13.22
N GLY A 97 4.55 -8.42 -14.18
CA GLY A 97 4.25 -7.04 -13.98
C GLY A 97 2.98 -6.53 -14.60
N ASP A 98 2.20 -7.42 -15.15
CA ASP A 98 0.96 -6.99 -15.80
C ASP A 98 -0.11 -6.72 -14.76
N PRO A 99 -0.61 -5.49 -14.65
CA PRO A 99 -1.64 -5.17 -13.67
C PRO A 99 -3.03 -5.69 -14.04
N GLU A 100 -3.20 -6.15 -15.27
CA GLU A 100 -4.51 -6.54 -15.76
C GLU A 100 -5.22 -7.59 -14.90
N PRO A 101 -4.54 -8.65 -14.40
CA PRO A 101 -5.25 -9.62 -13.55
C PRO A 101 -5.82 -8.99 -12.29
N PHE A 102 -5.10 -8.05 -11.69
CA PHE A 102 -5.59 -7.35 -10.50
C PHE A 102 -6.76 -6.44 -10.85
N GLU A 103 -6.63 -5.69 -11.94
CA GLU A 103 -7.70 -4.81 -12.38
C GLU A 103 -8.97 -5.58 -12.72
N LYS A 104 -8.82 -6.73 -13.37
CA LYS A 104 -9.96 -7.58 -13.68
C LYS A 104 -10.64 -8.10 -12.42
N PHE A 105 -9.85 -8.47 -11.43
CA PHE A 105 -10.40 -8.91 -10.16
C PHE A 105 -11.25 -7.81 -9.54
N ILE A 106 -10.70 -6.60 -9.49
CA ILE A 106 -11.40 -5.46 -8.89
C ILE A 106 -12.69 -5.16 -9.65
N SER A 107 -12.62 -5.11 -10.98
CA SER A 107 -13.80 -4.74 -11.76
C SER A 107 -14.87 -5.82 -11.74
N SER A 108 -14.50 -7.08 -11.48
CA SER A 108 -15.49 -8.15 -11.40
C SER A 108 -16.16 -8.22 -10.03
N ARG A 109 -15.70 -7.42 -9.05
CA ARG A 109 -16.24 -7.42 -7.69
C ARG A 109 -16.80 -6.06 -7.37
N LYS A 110 -18.09 -5.91 -7.56
CA LYS A 110 -18.74 -4.61 -7.39
C LYS A 110 -18.66 -4.07 -5.97
N GLN A 111 -18.48 -4.94 -4.98
CA GLN A 111 -18.43 -4.51 -3.58
C GLN A 111 -17.03 -4.13 -3.13
N VAL A 112 -16.02 -4.35 -3.97
CA VAL A 112 -14.64 -4.05 -3.62
C VAL A 112 -14.22 -2.83 -4.41
N PRO A 113 -13.96 -1.69 -3.73
CA PRO A 113 -13.58 -0.48 -4.45
C PRO A 113 -12.18 -0.60 -5.04
N PRO A 114 -11.89 0.17 -6.08
CA PRO A 114 -10.55 0.17 -6.66
C PRO A 114 -9.54 0.84 -5.74
N PRO A 115 -8.24 0.56 -5.88
CA PRO A 115 -7.24 1.25 -5.08
C PRO A 115 -7.17 2.72 -5.45
N GLU A 116 -6.66 3.52 -4.51
CA GLU A 116 -6.54 4.95 -4.70
C GLU A 116 -5.39 5.32 -5.63
N GLY A 117 -4.43 4.43 -5.80
CA GLY A 117 -3.33 4.65 -6.73
C GLY A 117 -2.82 3.34 -7.28
N PHE A 118 -2.26 3.38 -8.47
CA PHE A 118 -1.72 2.20 -9.12
C PHE A 118 -0.43 2.58 -9.80
N PHE A 119 0.68 1.97 -9.39
CA PHE A 119 2.01 2.31 -9.89
C PHE A 119 2.72 1.09 -10.44
N SER A 120 3.43 1.28 -11.53
CA SER A 120 4.31 0.26 -12.08
C SER A 120 5.75 0.56 -11.68
N LYS A 121 6.52 -0.48 -11.40
CA LYS A 121 7.96 -0.31 -11.14
C LYS A 121 8.69 -0.13 -12.46
N PRO A 122 9.71 0.70 -12.53
CA PRO A 122 10.26 1.48 -11.43
C PRO A 122 9.34 2.65 -11.08
N ILE A 123 9.22 2.90 -9.80
CA ILE A 123 8.33 3.95 -9.32
C ILE A 123 8.93 5.32 -9.64
N ASP A 124 8.12 6.21 -10.22
CA ASP A 124 8.49 7.62 -10.34
C ASP A 124 8.36 8.23 -8.94
N ARG A 125 9.49 8.55 -8.34
CA ARG A 125 9.54 9.00 -6.97
C ARG A 125 8.66 10.22 -6.72
N ASP A 126 8.75 11.21 -7.60
CA ASP A 126 8.02 12.46 -7.40
C ASP A 126 6.52 12.28 -7.54
N VAL A 127 6.10 11.50 -8.54
CA VAL A 127 4.67 11.22 -8.74
C VAL A 127 4.12 10.40 -7.58
N PHE A 128 4.91 9.44 -7.11
CA PHE A 128 4.51 8.61 -5.97
C PHE A 128 4.30 9.45 -4.72
N LEU A 129 5.26 10.31 -4.41
CA LEU A 129 5.18 11.17 -3.22
C LEU A 129 4.02 12.15 -3.32
N GLU A 130 3.79 12.68 -4.51
CA GLU A 130 2.67 13.59 -4.71
C GLU A 130 1.34 12.88 -4.49
N THR A 131 1.23 11.65 -4.97
CA THR A 131 0.02 10.85 -4.78
C THR A 131 -0.20 10.55 -3.30
N VAL A 132 0.86 10.17 -2.58
CA VAL A 132 0.78 9.91 -1.14
C VAL A 132 0.31 11.16 -0.41
N LYS A 133 0.91 12.29 -0.73
CA LYS A 133 0.56 13.55 -0.09
C LYS A 133 -0.90 13.91 -0.33
N LYS A 134 -1.36 13.71 -1.54
CA LYS A 134 -2.74 14.02 -1.91
C LYS A 134 -3.73 13.14 -1.17
N ILE A 135 -3.42 11.85 -1.06
CA ILE A 135 -4.30 10.91 -0.36
C ILE A 135 -4.37 11.23 1.13
N LEU A 136 -3.25 11.62 1.72
CA LEU A 136 -3.15 11.82 3.16
C LEU A 136 -3.39 13.25 3.61
N SER A 137 -3.66 14.14 2.68
CA SER A 137 -3.90 15.54 3.06
C SER A 137 -5.34 15.80 3.48
#